data_4c074937d1d6936c1b74e93dcc5a3b1c
#
_entry.id   4c074937d1d6936c1b74e93dcc5a3b1c
#
_cell.length_a   1.000
_cell.length_b   1.000
_cell.length_c   1.000
_cell.angle_alpha   90.00
_cell.angle_beta   90.00
_cell.angle_gamma   90.00
#
_symmetry.space_group_name_H-M   'P 1'
#
loop_
_entity.id
_entity.type
_entity.pdbx_description
1 polymer ?
#
loop_
_entity_poly.entity_id
_entity_poly.type
_entity_poly.pdbx_seq_one_letter_code
_entity_poly.pdbx_strand_id
1 'polypeptide(L)'
;RQRDCSWNTVSTYMKVIRSAYNRAVDLRCVRYTPRLFEHVYTGTKADKKRALEASDIGTLVRGTEMDLSKRIPSSSLQKAKMLFVFMFMMRGLPFVDLAFLHKKDLQGNVLSYRRRKTGRTLRVLLSPEALQLVHMVSNKDENSPYLFPILRSKDGTEAAYKEYQSALRRFNYQL
;
A
#
# COMPACT_ATOMS: atom_id res chain seq x y z
N ARG A 1 -14.57 14.42 -24.95
CA ARG A 1 -14.19 15.18 -23.73
C ARG A 1 -12.67 15.16 -23.66
N GLN A 2 -12.01 16.28 -23.89
CA GLN A 2 -10.60 16.48 -23.57
C GLN A 2 -10.45 16.26 -22.06
N ARG A 3 -9.66 15.26 -21.67
CA ARG A 3 -9.30 15.06 -20.25
C ARG A 3 -8.07 15.91 -19.98
N ASP A 4 -8.23 16.96 -19.19
CA ASP A 4 -7.10 17.75 -18.71
C ASP A 4 -6.16 16.87 -17.90
N CYS A 5 -4.93 16.71 -18.37
CA CYS A 5 -3.89 16.01 -17.63
C CYS A 5 -3.28 16.92 -16.58
N SER A 6 -3.09 16.41 -15.36
CA SER A 6 -2.36 17.16 -14.33
C SER A 6 -0.89 17.37 -14.75
N TRP A 7 -0.28 18.47 -14.31
CA TRP A 7 1.14 18.75 -14.57
C TRP A 7 2.07 17.62 -14.11
N ASN A 8 1.73 16.94 -13.01
CA ASN A 8 2.49 15.79 -12.55
C ASN A 8 2.39 14.58 -13.49
N THR A 9 1.23 14.39 -14.12
CA THR A 9 1.03 13.35 -15.15
C THR A 9 1.85 13.67 -16.39
N VAL A 10 1.79 14.92 -16.87
CA VAL A 10 2.60 15.40 -18.00
C VAL A 10 4.09 15.19 -17.69
N SER A 11 4.55 15.64 -16.52
CA SER A 11 5.94 15.45 -16.08
C SER A 11 6.37 13.99 -16.11
N THR A 12 5.51 13.08 -15.66
CA THR A 12 5.81 11.63 -15.66
C THR A 12 6.01 11.11 -17.07
N TYR A 13 5.13 11.46 -18.00
CA TYR A 13 5.27 11.05 -19.40
C TYR A 13 6.53 11.66 -20.05
N MET A 14 6.79 12.94 -19.80
CA MET A 14 7.96 13.62 -20.38
C MET A 14 9.27 13.06 -19.82
N LYS A 15 9.32 12.65 -18.56
CA LYS A 15 10.49 11.92 -18.00
C LYS A 15 10.74 10.59 -18.72
N VAL A 16 9.69 9.83 -19.02
CA VAL A 16 9.80 8.56 -19.74
C VAL A 16 10.29 8.80 -21.15
N ILE A 17 9.71 9.77 -21.86
CA ILE A 17 10.13 10.15 -23.24
C ILE A 17 11.60 10.60 -23.25
N ARG A 18 12.00 11.45 -22.30
CA ARG A 18 13.40 11.89 -22.16
C ARG A 18 14.34 10.71 -21.92
N SER A 19 13.97 9.78 -21.07
CA SER A 19 14.77 8.58 -20.81
C SER A 19 14.91 7.71 -22.06
N ALA A 20 13.82 7.50 -22.80
CA ALA A 20 13.83 6.74 -24.04
C ALA A 20 14.71 7.42 -25.13
N TYR A 21 14.59 8.75 -25.26
CA TYR A 21 15.42 9.53 -26.18
C TYR A 21 16.91 9.41 -25.82
N ASN A 22 17.29 9.61 -24.56
CA ASN A 22 18.68 9.49 -24.13
C ASN A 22 19.25 8.10 -24.45
N ARG A 23 18.45 7.04 -24.17
CA ARG A 23 18.84 5.67 -24.52
C ARG A 23 19.02 5.47 -26.04
N ALA A 24 18.15 6.06 -26.85
CA ALA A 24 18.28 5.98 -28.32
C ALA A 24 19.53 6.71 -28.83
N VAL A 25 19.91 7.82 -28.20
CA VAL A 25 21.18 8.52 -28.48
C VAL A 25 22.37 7.67 -28.08
N ASP A 26 22.37 7.07 -26.89
CA ASP A 26 23.43 6.20 -26.40
C ASP A 26 23.63 4.97 -27.32
N LEU A 27 22.54 4.44 -27.84
CA LEU A 27 22.54 3.35 -28.82
C LEU A 27 22.86 3.78 -30.25
N ARG A 28 23.12 5.09 -30.48
CA ARG A 28 23.38 5.70 -31.79
C ARG A 28 22.23 5.54 -32.81
N CYS A 29 21.01 5.28 -32.34
CA CYS A 29 19.83 5.21 -33.19
C CYS A 29 19.34 6.58 -33.63
N VAL A 30 19.62 7.62 -32.83
CA VAL A 30 19.21 9.01 -33.05
C VAL A 30 20.40 9.92 -32.74
N ARG A 31 20.53 11.03 -33.49
CA ARG A 31 21.52 12.06 -33.20
C ARG A 31 21.08 12.88 -31.98
N TYR A 32 22.05 13.21 -31.14
CA TYR A 32 21.81 14.10 -29.99
C TYR A 32 21.39 15.49 -30.48
N THR A 33 20.26 15.99 -29.99
CA THR A 33 19.79 17.36 -30.21
C THR A 33 19.95 18.14 -28.90
N PRO A 34 20.81 19.16 -28.86
CA PRO A 34 20.97 19.99 -27.67
C PRO A 34 19.65 20.64 -27.26
N ARG A 35 19.40 20.72 -25.97
CA ARG A 35 18.27 21.43 -25.37
C ARG A 35 16.87 20.95 -25.77
N LEU A 36 16.72 19.76 -26.35
CA LEU A 36 15.44 19.21 -26.79
C LEU A 36 14.35 19.22 -25.68
N PHE A 37 14.76 19.10 -24.41
CA PHE A 37 13.86 19.09 -23.25
C PHE A 37 14.01 20.32 -22.34
N GLU A 38 14.61 21.41 -22.82
CA GLU A 38 14.90 22.58 -21.96
C GLU A 38 13.64 23.25 -21.42
N HIS A 39 12.60 23.39 -22.24
CA HIS A 39 11.34 24.01 -21.84
C HIS A 39 10.25 22.99 -21.44
N VAL A 40 10.61 21.75 -21.28
CA VAL A 40 9.67 20.68 -20.93
C VAL A 40 9.57 20.54 -19.42
N TYR A 41 8.36 20.66 -18.88
CA TYR A 41 8.13 20.47 -17.46
C TYR A 41 8.39 19.01 -17.04
N THR A 42 9.43 18.81 -16.26
CA THR A 42 9.80 17.51 -15.64
C THR A 42 9.83 17.58 -14.12
N GLY A 43 9.32 18.66 -13.53
CA GLY A 43 9.23 18.87 -12.09
C GLY A 43 8.15 18.01 -11.43
N THR A 44 7.99 18.19 -10.14
CA THR A 44 6.88 17.64 -9.35
C THR A 44 6.29 18.77 -8.53
N LYS A 45 5.03 19.11 -8.76
CA LYS A 45 4.30 19.99 -7.85
C LYS A 45 3.83 19.13 -6.69
N ALA A 46 4.23 19.52 -5.49
CA ALA A 46 3.67 18.91 -4.29
C ALA A 46 2.19 19.32 -4.20
N ASP A 47 1.31 18.36 -4.43
CA ASP A 47 -0.10 18.52 -4.08
C ASP A 47 -0.23 18.57 -2.55
N LYS A 48 -1.43 18.92 -2.07
CA LYS A 48 -1.73 19.01 -0.63
C LYS A 48 -1.14 17.83 0.13
N LYS A 49 -0.37 18.13 1.18
CA LYS A 49 0.07 17.10 2.12
C LYS A 49 -1.17 16.40 2.69
N ARG A 50 -1.32 15.11 2.41
CA ARG A 50 -2.41 14.28 2.93
C ARG A 50 -1.99 13.57 4.24
N ALA A 51 -1.17 14.23 5.04
CA ALA A 51 -0.80 13.73 6.34
C ALA A 51 -1.98 13.96 7.29
N LEU A 52 -2.36 12.94 8.03
CA LEU A 52 -3.30 13.05 9.13
C LEU A 52 -2.58 13.67 10.33
N GLU A 53 -3.28 14.53 11.05
CA GLU A 53 -2.79 15.05 12.32
C GLU A 53 -2.84 13.95 13.41
N ALA A 54 -2.00 14.08 14.43
CA ALA A 54 -1.98 13.11 15.54
C ALA A 54 -3.34 12.99 16.25
N SER A 55 -4.11 14.09 16.30
CA SER A 55 -5.48 14.13 16.82
C SER A 55 -6.43 13.25 16.00
N ASP A 56 -6.31 13.26 14.65
CA ASP A 56 -7.14 12.46 13.77
C ASP A 56 -6.85 10.97 13.96
N ILE A 57 -5.57 10.61 14.05
CA ILE A 57 -5.14 9.24 14.38
C ILE A 57 -5.68 8.84 15.76
N GLY A 58 -5.56 9.73 16.76
CA GLY A 58 -6.09 9.49 18.10
C GLY A 58 -7.61 9.27 18.11
N THR A 59 -8.35 9.97 17.26
CA THR A 59 -9.80 9.79 17.10
C THR A 59 -10.13 8.48 16.42
N LEU A 60 -9.39 8.10 15.38
CA LEU A 60 -9.52 6.79 14.73
C LEU A 60 -9.24 5.64 15.70
N VAL A 61 -8.20 5.74 16.50
CA VAL A 61 -7.84 4.72 17.50
C VAL A 61 -8.89 4.66 18.61
N ARG A 62 -9.32 5.78 19.17
CA ARG A 62 -10.36 5.84 20.22
C ARG A 62 -11.75 5.48 19.70
N GLY A 63 -12.10 5.98 18.50
CA GLY A 63 -13.40 5.64 17.85
C GLY A 63 -13.47 4.20 17.33
N THR A 64 -12.34 3.48 17.37
CA THR A 64 -12.34 2.04 17.21
C THR A 64 -12.71 1.38 18.52
N GLU A 65 -13.25 2.14 19.56
CA GLU A 65 -13.42 1.57 20.88
C GLU A 65 -12.95 0.12 20.88
N MET A 66 -11.65 -0.01 21.15
CA MET A 66 -11.06 -1.34 21.27
C MET A 66 -11.60 -1.90 22.58
N ASP A 67 -12.91 -2.15 22.57
CA ASP A 67 -13.49 -3.06 23.52
C ASP A 67 -12.94 -4.43 23.13
N LEU A 68 -11.68 -4.66 23.55
CA LEU A 68 -10.94 -5.90 23.36
C LEU A 68 -11.69 -7.10 23.98
N SER A 69 -12.79 -6.81 24.69
CA SER A 69 -13.73 -7.83 25.21
C SER A 69 -14.71 -8.30 24.14
N LYS A 70 -14.95 -7.53 23.07
CA LYS A 70 -15.84 -7.94 21.96
C LYS A 70 -15.09 -8.77 20.94
N ARG A 71 -15.41 -10.02 20.92
CA ARG A 71 -14.74 -11.13 20.25
C ARG A 71 -14.54 -11.04 18.74
N ILE A 72 -15.30 -10.25 17.95
CA ILE A 72 -15.17 -10.19 16.48
C ILE A 72 -15.76 -8.86 15.96
N PRO A 73 -15.06 -8.15 15.06
CA PRO A 73 -15.63 -6.98 14.41
C PRO A 73 -16.84 -7.37 13.58
N SER A 74 -18.01 -6.85 13.95
CA SER A 74 -19.28 -7.21 13.33
C SER A 74 -19.51 -6.52 11.97
N SER A 75 -18.79 -5.41 11.69
CA SER A 75 -18.94 -4.67 10.45
C SER A 75 -17.68 -4.61 9.61
N SER A 76 -17.84 -4.44 8.30
CA SER A 76 -16.74 -4.27 7.37
C SER A 76 -15.94 -2.98 7.65
N LEU A 77 -16.61 -1.94 8.14
CA LEU A 77 -15.99 -0.68 8.57
C LEU A 77 -15.05 -0.90 9.77
N GLN A 78 -15.49 -1.66 10.78
CA GLN A 78 -14.64 -1.97 11.92
C GLN A 78 -13.39 -2.75 11.52
N LYS A 79 -13.53 -3.74 10.61
CA LYS A 79 -12.39 -4.47 10.06
C LYS A 79 -11.41 -3.55 9.33
N ALA A 80 -11.93 -2.62 8.52
CA ALA A 80 -11.09 -1.66 7.81
C ALA A 80 -10.34 -0.74 8.79
N LYS A 81 -11.02 -0.22 9.80
CA LYS A 81 -10.39 0.60 10.87
C LYS A 81 -9.30 -0.18 11.60
N MET A 82 -9.56 -1.43 12.01
CA MET A 82 -8.57 -2.27 12.69
C MET A 82 -7.35 -2.53 11.81
N LEU A 83 -7.55 -2.85 10.53
CA LEU A 83 -6.45 -3.01 9.57
C LEU A 83 -5.67 -1.71 9.38
N PHE A 84 -6.35 -0.57 9.32
CA PHE A 84 -5.69 0.74 9.23
C PHE A 84 -4.82 1.03 10.46
N VAL A 85 -5.37 0.81 11.67
CA VAL A 85 -4.61 0.98 12.93
C VAL A 85 -3.41 0.03 12.96
N PHE A 86 -3.59 -1.23 12.56
CA PHE A 86 -2.49 -2.17 12.44
C PHE A 86 -1.41 -1.68 11.46
N MET A 87 -1.79 -1.20 10.27
CA MET A 87 -0.86 -0.64 9.29
C MET A 87 -0.07 0.55 9.87
N PHE A 88 -0.73 1.41 10.64
CA PHE A 88 -0.11 2.53 11.34
C PHE A 88 0.89 2.04 12.39
N MET A 89 0.50 1.09 13.26
CA MET A 89 1.38 0.50 14.28
C MET A 89 2.61 -0.19 13.67
N MET A 90 2.47 -0.72 12.44
CA MET A 90 3.57 -1.29 11.64
C MET A 90 4.41 -0.22 10.92
N ARG A 91 4.42 1.03 11.42
CA ARG A 91 5.20 2.15 10.91
C ARG A 91 4.89 2.48 9.44
N GLY A 92 3.63 2.40 9.06
CA GLY A 92 3.17 2.68 7.71
C GLY A 92 3.33 1.52 6.75
N LEU A 93 2.92 0.33 7.17
CA LEU A 93 2.80 -0.84 6.31
C LEU A 93 1.85 -0.51 5.15
N PRO A 94 2.27 -0.58 3.88
CA PRO A 94 1.38 -0.34 2.75
C PRO A 94 0.31 -1.43 2.65
N PHE A 95 -0.89 -1.06 2.18
CA PHE A 95 -1.99 -2.02 2.01
C PHE A 95 -1.62 -3.19 1.06
N VAL A 96 -0.78 -2.95 0.06
CA VAL A 96 -0.29 -4.02 -0.81
C VAL A 96 0.53 -5.05 -0.03
N ASP A 97 1.42 -4.60 0.86
CA ASP A 97 2.21 -5.52 1.67
C ASP A 97 1.31 -6.25 2.68
N LEU A 98 0.35 -5.53 3.32
CA LEU A 98 -0.65 -6.11 4.22
C LEU A 98 -1.45 -7.24 3.55
N ALA A 99 -1.95 -7.01 2.33
CA ALA A 99 -2.81 -7.94 1.62
C ALA A 99 -2.11 -9.27 1.30
N PHE A 100 -0.81 -9.21 1.07
CA PHE A 100 0.00 -10.37 0.71
C PHE A 100 0.82 -10.96 1.86
N LEU A 101 0.61 -10.52 3.12
CA LEU A 101 1.23 -11.16 4.27
C LEU A 101 0.75 -12.61 4.41
N HIS A 102 1.68 -13.51 4.63
CA HIS A 102 1.39 -14.90 4.90
C HIS A 102 1.38 -15.20 6.41
N LYS A 103 0.67 -16.24 6.82
CA LYS A 103 0.68 -16.71 8.21
C LYS A 103 2.09 -17.04 8.72
N LYS A 104 2.92 -17.61 7.86
CA LYS A 104 4.33 -17.94 8.16
C LYS A 104 5.23 -16.74 8.41
N ASP A 105 4.81 -15.55 7.95
CA ASP A 105 5.57 -14.31 8.14
C ASP A 105 5.49 -13.79 9.58
N LEU A 106 4.50 -14.26 10.34
CA LEU A 106 4.34 -13.98 11.77
C LEU A 106 4.82 -15.17 12.59
N GLN A 107 5.89 -14.98 13.35
CA GLN A 107 6.45 -15.97 14.24
C GLN A 107 6.52 -15.39 15.66
N GLY A 108 5.67 -15.90 16.54
CA GLY A 108 5.48 -15.32 17.87
C GLY A 108 4.99 -13.87 17.76
N ASN A 109 5.81 -12.94 18.21
CA ASN A 109 5.54 -11.51 18.13
C ASN A 109 6.39 -10.77 17.08
N VAL A 110 7.07 -11.51 16.20
CA VAL A 110 7.91 -10.93 15.13
C VAL A 110 7.25 -11.15 13.77
N LEU A 111 6.95 -10.05 13.10
CA LEU A 111 6.50 -10.04 11.70
C LEU A 111 7.70 -9.82 10.79
N SER A 112 8.01 -10.80 9.94
CA SER A 112 9.10 -10.73 8.97
C SER A 112 8.55 -10.88 7.56
N TYR A 113 8.65 -9.84 6.74
CA TYR A 113 8.11 -9.85 5.39
C TYR A 113 9.01 -9.12 4.40
N ARG A 114 8.85 -9.41 3.12
CA ARG A 114 9.57 -8.74 2.03
C ARG A 114 8.69 -7.66 1.42
N ARG A 115 9.14 -6.40 1.47
CA ARG A 115 8.41 -5.28 0.91
C ARG A 115 8.29 -5.41 -0.61
N ARG A 116 7.08 -5.40 -1.14
CA ARG A 116 6.82 -5.64 -2.57
C ARG A 116 7.40 -4.55 -3.47
N LYS A 117 7.35 -3.29 -3.05
CA LYS A 117 7.87 -2.15 -3.84
C LYS A 117 9.39 -2.18 -4.01
N THR A 118 10.14 -2.60 -2.99
CA THR A 118 11.61 -2.44 -2.95
C THR A 118 12.36 -3.76 -2.82
N GLY A 119 11.66 -4.86 -2.56
CA GLY A 119 12.27 -6.16 -2.32
C GLY A 119 13.05 -6.28 -1.00
N ARG A 120 13.05 -5.24 -0.14
CA ARG A 120 13.76 -5.27 1.15
C ARG A 120 12.99 -6.13 2.16
N THR A 121 13.72 -6.95 2.90
CA THR A 121 13.16 -7.66 4.05
C THR A 121 13.06 -6.72 5.24
N LEU A 122 11.91 -6.70 5.87
CA LEU A 122 11.63 -5.94 7.09
C LEU A 122 11.24 -6.90 8.20
N ARG A 123 11.73 -6.61 9.41
CA ARG A 123 11.37 -7.32 10.64
C ARG A 123 10.84 -6.31 11.64
N VAL A 124 9.65 -6.55 12.14
CA VAL A 124 8.96 -5.65 13.08
C VAL A 124 8.51 -6.46 14.27
N LEU A 125 8.87 -5.99 15.46
CA LEU A 125 8.37 -6.53 16.71
C LEU A 125 6.98 -5.96 16.96
N LEU A 126 5.98 -6.81 17.10
CA LEU A 126 4.61 -6.42 17.38
C LEU A 126 4.44 -6.14 18.86
N SER A 127 3.74 -5.04 19.18
CA SER A 127 3.27 -4.81 20.54
C SER A 127 2.12 -5.77 20.89
N PRO A 128 1.80 -5.96 22.19
CA PRO A 128 0.66 -6.78 22.60
C PRO A 128 -0.65 -6.36 21.93
N GLU A 129 -0.88 -5.05 21.78
CA GLU A 129 -2.07 -4.49 21.14
C GLU A 129 -2.11 -4.83 19.64
N ALA A 130 -0.96 -4.74 18.96
CA ALA A 130 -0.87 -5.12 17.56
C ALA A 130 -1.14 -6.62 17.36
N LEU A 131 -0.66 -7.47 18.25
CA LEU A 131 -0.96 -8.91 18.24
C LEU A 131 -2.46 -9.17 18.45
N GLN A 132 -3.09 -8.47 19.38
CA GLN A 132 -4.53 -8.57 19.59
C GLN A 132 -5.32 -8.20 18.34
N LEU A 133 -4.95 -7.10 17.66
CA LEU A 133 -5.55 -6.74 16.37
C LEU A 133 -5.41 -7.86 15.34
N VAL A 134 -4.21 -8.43 15.20
CA VAL A 134 -3.99 -9.57 14.31
C VAL A 134 -4.93 -10.73 14.66
N HIS A 135 -5.03 -11.11 15.93
CA HIS A 135 -5.91 -12.20 16.35
C HIS A 135 -7.39 -11.95 16.02
N MET A 136 -7.84 -10.68 16.12
CA MET A 136 -9.23 -10.30 15.83
C MET A 136 -9.58 -10.36 14.34
N VAL A 137 -8.64 -9.95 13.48
CA VAL A 137 -8.90 -9.79 12.03
C VAL A 137 -8.16 -10.82 11.16
N SER A 138 -7.39 -11.74 11.75
CA SER A 138 -6.67 -12.77 11.02
C SER A 138 -7.59 -13.72 10.26
N ASN A 139 -7.06 -14.29 9.20
CA ASN A 139 -7.74 -15.29 8.41
C ASN A 139 -7.90 -16.59 9.20
N LYS A 140 -9.14 -17.02 9.41
CA LYS A 140 -9.49 -18.25 10.16
C LYS A 140 -9.51 -19.50 9.27
N ASP A 141 -9.44 -19.33 7.95
CA ASP A 141 -9.34 -20.46 7.01
C ASP A 141 -7.93 -21.06 7.09
N GLU A 142 -7.84 -22.28 7.62
CA GLU A 142 -6.55 -22.99 7.79
C GLU A 142 -5.86 -23.29 6.46
N ASN A 143 -6.63 -23.49 5.39
CA ASN A 143 -6.11 -23.77 4.05
C ASN A 143 -5.54 -22.54 3.35
N SER A 144 -5.90 -21.34 3.84
CA SER A 144 -5.39 -20.10 3.26
C SER A 144 -4.00 -19.79 3.81
N PRO A 145 -3.01 -19.51 2.94
CA PRO A 145 -1.68 -19.10 3.38
C PRO A 145 -1.62 -17.68 3.94
N TYR A 146 -2.63 -16.84 3.63
CA TYR A 146 -2.64 -15.43 3.95
C TYR A 146 -2.99 -15.15 5.42
N LEU A 147 -2.27 -14.18 6.02
CA LEU A 147 -2.50 -13.76 7.40
C LEU A 147 -3.86 -13.07 7.57
N PHE A 148 -4.29 -12.30 6.59
CA PHE A 148 -5.57 -11.60 6.57
C PHE A 148 -6.49 -12.13 5.47
N PRO A 149 -7.83 -12.14 5.65
CA PRO A 149 -8.76 -12.67 4.66
C PRO A 149 -9.04 -11.67 3.53
N ILE A 150 -7.99 -11.18 2.88
CA ILE A 150 -8.04 -10.20 1.80
C ILE A 150 -7.98 -10.88 0.45
N LEU A 151 -7.09 -11.85 0.32
CA LEU A 151 -6.84 -12.62 -0.90
C LEU A 151 -7.22 -14.08 -0.71
N ARG A 152 -7.61 -14.72 -1.83
CA ARG A 152 -7.92 -16.16 -1.91
C ARG A 152 -7.02 -16.85 -2.93
N SER A 153 -6.76 -16.16 -4.05
CA SER A 153 -5.96 -16.70 -5.16
C SER A 153 -4.48 -16.72 -4.79
N LYS A 154 -3.74 -17.63 -5.44
CA LYS A 154 -2.29 -17.81 -5.22
C LYS A 154 -1.52 -16.53 -5.58
N ASP A 155 -0.54 -16.17 -4.74
CA ASP A 155 0.35 -15.04 -5.00
C ASP A 155 1.07 -15.18 -6.36
N GLY A 156 1.28 -14.05 -7.03
CA GLY A 156 1.88 -13.96 -8.36
C GLY A 156 0.90 -14.19 -9.51
N THR A 157 -0.38 -14.49 -9.26
CA THR A 157 -1.40 -14.64 -10.29
C THR A 157 -2.13 -13.33 -10.58
N GLU A 158 -2.66 -13.21 -11.81
CA GLU A 158 -3.51 -12.09 -12.20
C GLU A 158 -4.79 -12.02 -11.34
N ALA A 159 -5.33 -13.18 -10.96
CA ALA A 159 -6.50 -13.29 -10.10
C ALA A 159 -6.23 -12.63 -8.71
N ALA A 160 -5.10 -12.95 -8.08
CA ALA A 160 -4.71 -12.34 -6.81
C ALA A 160 -4.52 -10.81 -6.94
N TYR A 161 -4.01 -10.35 -8.07
CA TYR A 161 -3.86 -8.91 -8.33
C TYR A 161 -5.21 -8.21 -8.48
N LYS A 162 -6.18 -8.81 -9.19
CA LYS A 162 -7.56 -8.29 -9.31
C LYS A 162 -8.28 -8.26 -7.95
N GLU A 163 -8.12 -9.32 -7.15
CA GLU A 163 -8.65 -9.36 -5.78
C GLU A 163 -8.07 -8.23 -4.92
N TYR A 164 -6.75 -8.05 -4.97
CA TYR A 164 -6.07 -6.95 -4.27
C TYR A 164 -6.62 -5.59 -4.69
N GLN A 165 -6.75 -5.31 -5.98
CA GLN A 165 -7.28 -4.04 -6.47
C GLN A 165 -8.70 -3.78 -5.99
N SER A 166 -9.56 -4.81 -6.00
CA SER A 166 -10.94 -4.73 -5.51
C SER A 166 -10.98 -4.49 -4.00
N ALA A 167 -10.11 -5.18 -3.25
CA ALA A 167 -10.00 -5.01 -1.82
C ALA A 167 -9.49 -3.60 -1.45
N LEU A 168 -8.50 -3.06 -2.16
CA LEU A 168 -7.99 -1.71 -1.95
C LEU A 168 -9.07 -0.65 -2.20
N ARG A 169 -9.88 -0.79 -3.26
CA ARG A 169 -11.00 0.14 -3.53
C ARG A 169 -12.01 0.12 -2.39
N ARG A 170 -12.40 -1.06 -1.92
CA ARG A 170 -13.34 -1.21 -0.79
C ARG A 170 -12.77 -0.62 0.50
N PHE A 171 -11.50 -0.90 0.78
CA PHE A 171 -10.79 -0.38 1.94
C PHE A 171 -10.78 1.15 1.96
N ASN A 172 -10.38 1.77 0.84
CA ASN A 172 -10.37 3.24 0.70
C ASN A 172 -11.76 3.88 0.75
N TYR A 173 -12.80 3.16 0.33
CA TYR A 173 -14.18 3.64 0.43
C TYR A 173 -14.71 3.61 1.87
N GLN A 174 -14.21 2.70 2.69
CA GLN A 174 -14.67 2.52 4.08
C GLN A 174 -13.97 3.46 5.08
N LEU A 175 -12.82 4.00 4.73
CA LEU A 175 -12.05 4.96 5.53
C LEU A 175 -12.32 6.40 5.11
#